data_0322e40900790b24bdf92409e4ef8104
#
_entry.id   0322e40900790b24bdf92409e4ef8104
#
_cell.length_a   1.000
_cell.length_b   1.000
_cell.length_c   1.000
_cell.angle_alpha   90.00
_cell.angle_beta   90.00
_cell.angle_gamma   90.00
#
_symmetry.space_group_name_H-M   'P 1'
#
loop_
_entity.id
_entity.type
_entity.pdbx_description
1 polymer ?
#
loop_
_entity_poly.entity_id
_entity_poly.type
_entity_poly.pdbx_seq_one_letter_code
_entity_poly.pdbx_strand_id
1 'polypeptide(L)'
;MTRSVTHLFDEYAQAKTAVTALERAGFSASEISLVSRYRDDGTLADEASGTTKGATVGAFAGGGTGLLAALGVIAIPGIGPLVAAGVLATTLVGVAGGTLVGGLLGALTNHGVNEKDAHLYSEGVRRGGTLVTVRVDDQRAAEAERILNEQDPVDINARRTQYADAGWTGYDPKAPGYTAEEIRKEREIYGRLR
;
A
#
# COMPACT_ATOMS: atom_id res chain seq x y z
N MET A 1 14.43 -13.33 -14.48
CA MET A 1 13.31 -12.38 -14.69
C MET A 1 13.03 -11.69 -13.36
N THR A 2 12.48 -10.47 -13.37
CA THR A 2 12.05 -9.81 -12.12
C THR A 2 10.55 -9.99 -11.93
N ARG A 3 10.12 -10.24 -10.69
CA ARG A 3 8.71 -10.37 -10.31
C ARG A 3 8.40 -9.53 -9.08
N SER A 4 7.15 -9.20 -8.89
CA SER A 4 6.68 -8.51 -7.69
C SER A 4 6.03 -9.50 -6.72
N VAL A 5 6.45 -9.46 -5.47
CA VAL A 5 5.81 -10.14 -4.34
C VAL A 5 5.07 -9.07 -3.56
N THR A 6 3.76 -9.22 -3.39
CA THR A 6 2.89 -8.17 -2.84
C THR A 6 1.98 -8.76 -1.78
N HIS A 7 1.97 -8.14 -0.59
CA HIS A 7 1.09 -8.50 0.51
C HIS A 7 0.38 -7.28 1.10
N LEU A 8 -0.87 -7.49 1.50
CA LEU A 8 -1.68 -6.52 2.22
C LEU A 8 -1.61 -6.85 3.72
N PHE A 9 -1.53 -5.82 4.54
CA PHE A 9 -1.58 -5.90 5.99
C PHE A 9 -2.72 -5.01 6.51
N ASP A 10 -3.46 -5.48 7.51
CA ASP A 10 -4.51 -4.66 8.13
C ASP A 10 -3.90 -3.57 9.02
N GLU A 11 -2.74 -3.87 9.64
CA GLU A 11 -2.06 -2.95 10.55
C GLU A 11 -0.78 -2.38 9.91
N TYR A 12 -0.61 -1.04 10.01
CA TYR A 12 0.61 -0.37 9.57
C TYR A 12 1.86 -0.92 10.28
N ALA A 13 1.74 -1.24 11.57
CA ALA A 13 2.85 -1.77 12.37
C ALA A 13 3.37 -3.12 11.84
N GLN A 14 2.48 -4.00 11.37
CA GLN A 14 2.87 -5.28 10.74
C GLN A 14 3.64 -5.04 9.44
N ALA A 15 3.11 -4.16 8.57
CA ALA A 15 3.78 -3.78 7.32
C ALA A 15 5.16 -3.15 7.57
N LYS A 16 5.30 -2.29 8.58
CA LYS A 16 6.57 -1.71 9.00
C LYS A 16 7.56 -2.77 9.45
N THR A 17 7.11 -3.76 10.23
CA THR A 17 7.94 -4.89 10.66
C THR A 17 8.38 -5.72 9.46
N ALA A 18 7.48 -5.96 8.50
CA ALA A 18 7.79 -6.66 7.26
C ALA A 18 8.87 -5.95 6.43
N VAL A 19 8.76 -4.63 6.26
CA VAL A 19 9.78 -3.82 5.59
C VAL A 19 11.14 -3.93 6.29
N THR A 20 11.16 -3.79 7.62
CA THR A 20 12.39 -3.90 8.40
C THR A 20 13.02 -5.30 8.29
N ALA A 21 12.20 -6.36 8.25
CA ALA A 21 12.68 -7.73 8.08
C ALA A 21 13.29 -7.95 6.69
N LEU A 22 12.67 -7.40 5.64
CA LEU A 22 13.20 -7.43 4.28
C LEU A 22 14.54 -6.67 4.18
N GLU A 23 14.65 -5.48 4.74
CA GLU A 23 15.89 -4.70 4.75
C GLU A 23 17.02 -5.46 5.48
N ARG A 24 16.72 -6.12 6.61
CA ARG A 24 17.67 -6.96 7.34
C ARG A 24 18.12 -8.19 6.55
N ALA A 25 17.25 -8.73 5.71
CA ALA A 25 17.58 -9.82 4.79
C ALA A 25 18.35 -9.35 3.54
N GLY A 26 18.68 -8.06 3.46
CA GLY A 26 19.48 -7.47 2.40
C GLY A 26 18.70 -7.11 1.13
N PHE A 27 17.37 -6.99 1.23
CA PHE A 27 16.57 -6.35 0.17
C PHE A 27 16.80 -4.84 0.22
N SER A 28 17.09 -4.24 -0.92
CA SER A 28 17.35 -2.80 -1.00
C SER A 28 16.07 -1.99 -0.86
N ALA A 29 16.17 -0.79 -0.28
CA ALA A 29 15.04 0.14 -0.21
C ALA A 29 14.43 0.48 -1.58
N SER A 30 15.22 0.34 -2.67
CA SER A 30 14.73 0.54 -4.05
C SER A 30 13.92 -0.65 -4.58
N GLU A 31 14.08 -1.83 -4.00
CA GLU A 31 13.30 -3.02 -4.35
C GLU A 31 11.99 -3.10 -3.59
N ILE A 32 11.91 -2.45 -2.42
CA ILE A 32 10.75 -2.48 -1.54
C ILE A 32 9.87 -1.25 -1.80
N SER A 33 8.58 -1.41 -1.74
CA SER A 33 7.60 -0.32 -1.76
C SER A 33 6.58 -0.51 -0.65
N LEU A 34 6.21 0.60 -0.02
CA LEU A 34 5.14 0.64 0.99
C LEU A 34 4.12 1.70 0.56
N VAL A 35 2.84 1.36 0.65
CA VAL A 35 1.72 2.27 0.39
C VAL A 35 0.68 2.12 1.50
N SER A 36 0.35 3.21 2.20
CA SER A 36 -0.59 3.19 3.31
C SER A 36 -1.38 4.49 3.41
N ARG A 37 -2.59 4.42 3.94
CA ARG A 37 -3.32 5.62 4.38
C ARG A 37 -2.90 6.11 5.76
N TYR A 38 -2.20 5.27 6.52
CA TYR A 38 -1.69 5.61 7.84
C TYR A 38 -0.23 6.04 7.80
N ARG A 39 0.12 6.93 8.73
CA ARG A 39 1.49 7.37 9.01
C ARG A 39 2.07 6.52 10.15
N ASP A 40 3.38 6.70 10.37
CA ASP A 40 4.11 6.00 11.44
C ASP A 40 3.60 6.33 12.86
N ASP A 41 3.01 7.50 13.05
CA ASP A 41 2.38 7.94 14.29
C ASP A 41 0.95 7.40 14.50
N GLY A 42 0.45 6.55 13.58
CA GLY A 42 -0.88 5.96 13.63
C GLY A 42 -2.00 6.91 13.18
N THR A 43 -1.68 8.11 12.70
CA THR A 43 -2.65 9.04 12.14
C THR A 43 -2.90 8.77 10.65
N LEU A 44 -4.07 9.14 10.15
CA LEU A 44 -4.33 9.13 8.71
C LEU A 44 -3.55 10.24 8.02
N ALA A 45 -3.16 10.02 6.78
CA ALA A 45 -2.48 11.03 5.97
C ALA A 45 -3.32 12.31 5.81
N ASP A 46 -4.65 12.20 5.88
CA ASP A 46 -5.61 13.30 5.81
C ASP A 46 -5.55 14.22 7.04
N GLU A 47 -5.38 13.64 8.23
CA GLU A 47 -5.43 14.39 9.51
C GLU A 47 -4.21 15.30 9.67
N ALA A 48 -3.11 14.99 9.00
CA ALA A 48 -1.89 15.80 9.02
C ALA A 48 -1.96 17.03 8.08
N SER A 49 -2.97 17.14 7.23
CA SER A 49 -3.11 18.17 6.20
C SER A 49 -3.79 19.45 6.67
N GLY A 50 -3.61 19.85 7.94
CA GLY A 50 -4.06 21.17 8.41
C GLY A 50 -3.43 22.37 7.69
N THR A 51 -2.45 22.17 6.82
CA THR A 51 -1.75 23.28 6.15
C THR A 51 -1.03 22.88 4.86
N THR A 52 -1.70 22.35 3.84
CA THR A 52 -1.12 22.57 2.50
C THR A 52 -2.16 22.37 1.40
N LYS A 53 -2.72 23.44 0.91
CA LYS A 53 -3.26 23.52 -0.45
C LYS A 53 -2.05 23.42 -1.41
N GLY A 54 -1.85 22.27 -1.95
CA GLY A 54 -0.78 21.99 -2.91
C GLY A 54 -0.06 20.71 -2.53
N ALA A 55 -0.36 19.61 -3.21
CA ALA A 55 0.44 18.42 -3.18
C ALA A 55 1.80 18.74 -3.82
N THR A 56 2.67 19.39 -3.07
CA THR A 56 4.09 19.34 -3.35
C THR A 56 4.49 17.89 -3.12
N VAL A 57 4.89 17.22 -4.18
CA VAL A 57 5.73 16.04 -4.11
C VAL A 57 6.81 16.36 -3.09
N GLY A 58 6.59 15.93 -1.85
CA GLY A 58 7.54 16.11 -0.77
C GLY A 58 8.82 15.43 -1.21
N ALA A 59 9.85 16.24 -1.45
CA ALA A 59 11.16 15.73 -1.79
C ALA A 59 11.51 14.58 -0.82
N PHE A 60 12.01 13.50 -1.36
CA PHE A 60 12.68 12.43 -0.63
C PHE A 60 13.95 12.99 0.06
N ALA A 61 13.78 13.91 1.00
CA ALA A 61 14.82 14.57 1.76
C ALA A 61 14.83 14.02 3.19
N GLY A 62 14.91 12.68 3.30
CA GLY A 62 15.16 12.03 4.57
C GLY A 62 16.56 11.44 4.54
N GLY A 63 17.53 12.05 5.20
CA GLY A 63 18.89 11.52 5.40
C GLY A 63 18.92 10.31 6.32
N GLY A 64 17.84 9.53 6.39
CA GLY A 64 17.74 8.26 7.11
C GLY A 64 18.12 7.09 6.23
N THR A 65 18.73 6.08 6.80
CA THR A 65 19.05 4.83 6.12
C THR A 65 17.81 3.93 6.13
N GLY A 66 17.22 3.65 4.96
CA GLY A 66 16.11 2.72 4.79
C GLY A 66 14.85 3.32 4.15
N LEU A 67 13.95 2.44 3.72
CA LEU A 67 12.72 2.78 3.00
C LEU A 67 11.79 3.68 3.85
N LEU A 68 11.65 3.36 5.13
CA LEU A 68 10.72 4.06 6.03
C LEU A 68 11.10 5.54 6.26
N ALA A 69 12.39 5.89 6.09
CA ALA A 69 12.85 7.27 6.16
C ALA A 69 12.50 8.08 4.90
N ALA A 70 12.16 7.41 3.81
CA ALA A 70 11.84 8.02 2.51
C ALA A 70 10.33 8.14 2.24
N LEU A 71 9.47 7.97 3.26
CA LEU A 71 8.02 8.07 3.11
C LEU A 71 7.60 9.49 2.70
N GLY A 72 6.88 9.59 1.58
CA GLY A 72 6.28 10.81 1.09
C GLY A 72 4.75 10.76 1.12
N VAL A 73 4.06 11.90 1.12
CA VAL A 73 2.60 11.98 1.03
C VAL A 73 2.18 12.24 -0.41
N ILE A 74 1.29 11.42 -0.93
CA ILE A 74 0.72 11.52 -2.28
C ILE A 74 -0.81 11.44 -2.17
N ALA A 75 -1.54 12.20 -2.99
CA ALA A 75 -3.00 12.09 -3.07
C ALA A 75 -3.41 11.30 -4.32
N ILE A 76 -4.25 10.30 -4.15
CA ILE A 76 -4.77 9.46 -5.26
C ILE A 76 -6.29 9.60 -5.31
N PRO A 77 -6.87 9.90 -6.49
CA PRO A 77 -8.31 9.90 -6.68
C PRO A 77 -8.95 8.57 -6.24
N GLY A 78 -10.06 8.63 -5.51
CA GLY A 78 -10.79 7.47 -5.00
C GLY A 78 -10.21 6.80 -3.76
N ILE A 79 -8.97 7.12 -3.37
CA ILE A 79 -8.36 6.60 -2.13
C ILE A 79 -8.12 7.74 -1.12
N GLY A 80 -7.73 8.91 -1.60
CA GLY A 80 -7.34 10.04 -0.78
C GLY A 80 -5.83 10.14 -0.57
N PRO A 81 -5.37 10.93 0.40
CA PRO A 81 -3.96 11.02 0.77
C PRO A 81 -3.40 9.69 1.28
N LEU A 82 -2.17 9.38 0.84
CA LEU A 82 -1.41 8.19 1.19
C LEU A 82 0.00 8.59 1.62
N VAL A 83 0.60 7.79 2.49
CA VAL A 83 2.05 7.73 2.63
C VAL A 83 2.59 6.61 1.75
N ALA A 84 3.63 6.89 0.99
CA ALA A 84 4.22 5.91 0.09
C ALA A 84 5.73 6.09 0.00
N ALA A 85 6.44 4.98 -0.22
CA ALA A 85 7.87 4.95 -0.49
C ALA A 85 8.18 3.84 -1.51
N GLY A 86 9.38 3.89 -2.10
CA GLY A 86 9.86 2.92 -3.07
C GLY A 86 9.37 3.14 -4.49
N VAL A 87 9.52 2.13 -5.34
CA VAL A 87 9.24 2.25 -6.78
C VAL A 87 7.76 2.50 -7.08
N LEU A 88 6.84 1.98 -6.27
CA LEU A 88 5.41 2.29 -6.42
C LEU A 88 5.11 3.76 -6.15
N ALA A 89 5.77 4.38 -5.18
CA ALA A 89 5.60 5.80 -4.90
C ALA A 89 5.97 6.67 -6.10
N THR A 90 7.09 6.39 -6.76
CA THR A 90 7.51 7.13 -7.96
C THR A 90 6.56 6.96 -9.14
N THR A 91 6.00 5.77 -9.31
CA THR A 91 4.98 5.48 -10.33
C THR A 91 3.69 6.25 -10.03
N LEU A 92 3.26 6.28 -8.76
CA LEU A 92 2.06 7.00 -8.33
C LEU A 92 2.18 8.51 -8.50
N VAL A 93 3.36 9.08 -8.26
CA VAL A 93 3.65 10.52 -8.49
C VAL A 93 3.51 10.88 -9.96
N GLY A 94 3.98 10.02 -10.87
CA GLY A 94 3.82 10.22 -12.32
C GLY A 94 2.34 10.29 -12.75
N VAL A 95 1.44 9.63 -12.02
CA VAL A 95 -0.01 9.65 -12.25
C VAL A 95 -0.67 10.95 -11.81
N ALA A 96 -0.15 11.62 -10.77
CA ALA A 96 -0.69 12.89 -10.28
C ALA A 96 -0.64 14.03 -11.32
N GLY A 97 0.16 13.87 -12.38
CA GLY A 97 0.22 14.76 -13.54
C GLY A 97 -0.95 14.65 -14.55
N GLY A 98 -1.95 13.84 -14.29
CA GLY A 98 -3.29 13.93 -14.91
C GLY A 98 -3.59 13.02 -16.10
N THR A 99 -2.84 11.98 -16.40
CA THR A 99 -3.10 11.17 -17.61
C THR A 99 -3.18 9.64 -17.44
N LEU A 100 -3.01 9.08 -16.26
CA LEU A 100 -3.14 7.63 -16.08
C LEU A 100 -4.43 7.25 -15.36
N VAL A 101 -5.31 6.60 -16.09
CA VAL A 101 -6.50 5.92 -15.60
C VAL A 101 -6.05 4.80 -14.66
N GLY A 102 -6.38 4.90 -13.37
CA GLY A 102 -6.23 3.76 -12.48
C GLY A 102 -5.39 3.94 -11.20
N GLY A 103 -4.63 5.03 -11.03
CA GLY A 103 -3.92 5.29 -9.76
C GLY A 103 -3.12 4.08 -9.25
N LEU A 104 -3.43 3.59 -8.04
CA LEU A 104 -2.77 2.44 -7.42
C LEU A 104 -2.98 1.14 -8.22
N LEU A 105 -4.18 0.93 -8.77
CA LEU A 105 -4.48 -0.23 -9.62
C LEU A 105 -3.52 -0.31 -10.81
N GLY A 106 -3.40 0.81 -11.55
CA GLY A 106 -2.50 0.87 -12.71
C GLY A 106 -1.02 0.72 -12.32
N ALA A 107 -0.60 1.30 -11.19
CA ALA A 107 0.76 1.13 -10.70
C ALA A 107 1.06 -0.36 -10.40
N LEU A 108 0.15 -1.06 -9.73
CA LEU A 108 0.31 -2.47 -9.38
C LEU A 108 0.37 -3.37 -10.63
N THR A 109 -0.54 -3.18 -11.58
CA THR A 109 -0.55 -3.97 -12.82
C THR A 109 0.69 -3.73 -13.68
N ASN A 110 1.16 -2.48 -13.77
CA ASN A 110 2.42 -2.16 -14.46
C ASN A 110 3.64 -2.80 -13.79
N HIS A 111 3.57 -3.10 -12.50
CA HIS A 111 4.61 -3.83 -11.77
C HIS A 111 4.39 -5.34 -11.72
N GLY A 112 3.47 -5.88 -12.54
CA GLY A 112 3.27 -7.31 -12.73
C GLY A 112 2.35 -7.98 -11.70
N VAL A 113 1.62 -7.20 -10.90
CA VAL A 113 0.56 -7.74 -10.05
C VAL A 113 -0.64 -8.11 -10.93
N ASN A 114 -1.20 -9.30 -10.71
CA ASN A 114 -2.39 -9.75 -11.41
C ASN A 114 -3.55 -8.75 -11.21
N GLU A 115 -4.30 -8.44 -12.28
CA GLU A 115 -5.35 -7.43 -12.26
C GLU A 115 -6.42 -7.68 -11.18
N LYS A 116 -6.85 -8.95 -10.99
CA LYS A 116 -7.82 -9.31 -9.95
C LYS A 116 -7.29 -9.01 -8.54
N ASP A 117 -6.01 -9.26 -8.33
CA ASP A 117 -5.37 -8.99 -7.04
C ASP A 117 -5.09 -7.50 -6.88
N ALA A 118 -4.73 -6.80 -7.96
CA ALA A 118 -4.54 -5.36 -7.95
C ALA A 118 -5.83 -4.60 -7.58
N HIS A 119 -7.01 -5.07 -8.05
CA HIS A 119 -8.31 -4.54 -7.61
C HIS A 119 -8.51 -4.72 -6.11
N LEU A 120 -8.22 -5.92 -5.58
CA LEU A 120 -8.36 -6.20 -4.16
C LEU A 120 -7.39 -5.39 -3.30
N TYR A 121 -6.13 -5.30 -3.72
CA TYR A 121 -5.11 -4.50 -3.03
C TYR A 121 -5.45 -3.01 -3.01
N SER A 122 -5.91 -2.46 -4.14
CA SER A 122 -6.35 -1.06 -4.22
C SER A 122 -7.53 -0.78 -3.28
N GLU A 123 -8.49 -1.70 -3.24
CA GLU A 123 -9.62 -1.64 -2.31
C GLU A 123 -9.17 -1.78 -0.86
N GLY A 124 -8.27 -2.71 -0.56
CA GLY A 124 -7.71 -2.89 0.78
C GLY A 124 -7.01 -1.65 1.30
N VAL A 125 -6.22 -0.98 0.46
CA VAL A 125 -5.58 0.31 0.82
C VAL A 125 -6.63 1.39 1.00
N ARG A 126 -7.65 1.48 0.15
CA ARG A 126 -8.77 2.43 0.30
C ARG A 126 -9.47 2.26 1.65
N ARG A 127 -9.63 1.02 2.12
CA ARG A 127 -10.23 0.65 3.41
C ARG A 127 -9.26 0.74 4.60
N GLY A 128 -8.07 1.27 4.39
CA GLY A 128 -7.10 1.57 5.46
C GLY A 128 -6.03 0.51 5.70
N GLY A 129 -5.95 -0.51 4.87
CA GLY A 129 -4.85 -1.46 4.87
C GLY A 129 -3.54 -0.83 4.37
N THR A 130 -2.45 -1.52 4.63
CA THR A 130 -1.10 -1.16 4.19
C THR A 130 -0.56 -2.20 3.24
N LEU A 131 -0.07 -1.77 2.09
CA LEU A 131 0.49 -2.64 1.07
C LEU A 131 2.00 -2.60 1.10
N VAL A 132 2.63 -3.77 1.09
CA VAL A 132 4.08 -3.93 0.89
C VAL A 132 4.30 -4.73 -0.39
N THR A 133 5.14 -4.21 -1.27
CA THR A 133 5.54 -4.87 -2.51
C THR A 133 7.05 -4.92 -2.59
N VAL A 134 7.61 -6.07 -2.96
CA VAL A 134 9.03 -6.26 -3.20
C VAL A 134 9.23 -6.70 -4.64
N ARG A 135 10.07 -5.98 -5.38
CA ARG A 135 10.43 -6.31 -6.76
C ARG A 135 11.80 -7.00 -6.76
N VAL A 136 11.81 -8.27 -7.06
CA VAL A 136 13.00 -9.12 -6.92
C VAL A 136 13.19 -10.04 -8.11
N ASP A 137 14.38 -10.57 -8.25
CA ASP A 137 14.65 -11.67 -9.17
C ASP A 137 13.96 -12.96 -8.70
N ASP A 138 13.62 -13.83 -9.66
CA ASP A 138 12.93 -15.10 -9.38
C ASP A 138 13.61 -15.93 -8.29
N GLN A 139 14.95 -15.86 -8.20
CA GLN A 139 15.73 -16.60 -7.21
C GLN A 139 15.49 -16.14 -5.77
N ARG A 140 15.19 -14.85 -5.56
CA ARG A 140 14.92 -14.27 -4.23
C ARG A 140 13.43 -14.14 -3.91
N ALA A 141 12.55 -14.45 -4.87
CA ALA A 141 11.12 -14.29 -4.68
C ALA A 141 10.57 -15.17 -3.55
N ALA A 142 11.05 -16.42 -3.44
CA ALA A 142 10.64 -17.32 -2.36
C ALA A 142 11.09 -16.83 -0.96
N GLU A 143 12.26 -16.19 -0.88
CA GLU A 143 12.76 -15.58 0.35
C GLU A 143 11.88 -14.38 0.76
N ALA A 144 11.57 -13.49 -0.18
CA ALA A 144 10.69 -12.35 0.07
C ALA A 144 9.28 -12.79 0.52
N GLU A 145 8.72 -13.81 -0.17
CA GLU A 145 7.43 -14.40 0.16
C GLU A 145 7.40 -14.94 1.60
N ARG A 146 8.44 -15.70 1.99
CA ARG A 146 8.55 -16.25 3.35
C ARG A 146 8.60 -15.14 4.40
N ILE A 147 9.43 -14.11 4.19
CA ILE A 147 9.58 -12.99 5.14
C ILE A 147 8.26 -12.24 5.31
N LEU A 148 7.55 -11.98 4.21
CA LEU A 148 6.27 -11.28 4.27
C LEU A 148 5.19 -12.12 4.96
N ASN A 149 5.13 -13.44 4.68
CA ASN A 149 4.18 -14.35 5.31
C ASN A 149 4.39 -14.52 6.82
N GLU A 150 5.62 -14.38 7.32
CA GLU A 150 5.93 -14.41 8.75
C GLU A 150 5.35 -13.22 9.53
N GLN A 151 4.89 -12.17 8.84
CA GLN A 151 4.33 -10.97 9.45
C GLN A 151 2.79 -10.94 9.47
N ASP A 152 2.16 -12.10 9.30
CA ASP A 152 0.69 -12.26 9.36
C ASP A 152 -0.06 -11.34 8.37
N PRO A 153 0.21 -11.46 7.05
CA PRO A 153 -0.48 -10.70 6.02
C PRO A 153 -1.93 -11.14 5.88
N VAL A 154 -2.73 -10.31 5.25
CA VAL A 154 -4.12 -10.62 4.90
C VAL A 154 -4.16 -11.78 3.91
N ASP A 155 -4.97 -12.81 4.20
CA ASP A 155 -5.34 -13.81 3.20
C ASP A 155 -6.23 -13.15 2.13
N ILE A 156 -5.66 -12.95 0.95
CA ILE A 156 -6.34 -12.25 -0.15
C ILE A 156 -7.56 -13.01 -0.68
N ASN A 157 -7.60 -14.35 -0.58
CA ASN A 157 -8.73 -15.14 -1.05
C ASN A 157 -9.89 -15.05 -0.06
N ALA A 158 -9.61 -15.18 1.23
CA ALA A 158 -10.59 -14.96 2.28
C ALA A 158 -11.13 -13.53 2.25
N ARG A 159 -10.25 -12.53 2.11
CA ARG A 159 -10.63 -11.12 2.04
C ARG A 159 -11.50 -10.81 0.80
N ARG A 160 -11.20 -11.42 -0.33
CA ARG A 160 -12.02 -11.27 -1.55
C ARG A 160 -13.43 -11.77 -1.32
N THR A 161 -13.59 -12.92 -0.68
CA THR A 161 -14.90 -13.48 -0.33
C THR A 161 -15.65 -12.53 0.61
N GLN A 162 -15.00 -12.06 1.67
CA GLN A 162 -15.60 -11.12 2.62
C GLN A 162 -16.08 -9.83 1.95
N TYR A 163 -15.27 -9.26 1.04
CA TYR A 163 -15.66 -8.06 0.31
C TYR A 163 -16.83 -8.33 -0.66
N ALA A 164 -16.83 -9.47 -1.34
CA ALA A 164 -17.92 -9.88 -2.24
C ALA A 164 -19.23 -10.08 -1.47
N ASP A 165 -19.20 -10.72 -0.31
CA ASP A 165 -20.37 -10.91 0.58
C ASP A 165 -20.94 -9.57 1.07
N ALA A 166 -20.07 -8.56 1.21
CA ALA A 166 -20.47 -7.17 1.51
C ALA A 166 -20.89 -6.36 0.25
N GLY A 167 -21.04 -7.00 -0.92
CA GLY A 167 -21.49 -6.39 -2.15
C GLY A 167 -20.41 -5.73 -3.00
N TRP A 168 -19.11 -5.94 -2.68
CA TRP A 168 -18.04 -5.40 -3.50
C TRP A 168 -17.86 -6.20 -4.80
N THR A 169 -17.83 -5.50 -5.93
CA THR A 169 -17.69 -6.10 -7.27
C THR A 169 -16.37 -5.76 -7.96
N GLY A 170 -15.59 -4.82 -7.38
CA GLY A 170 -14.32 -4.38 -7.91
C GLY A 170 -13.97 -2.98 -7.37
N TYR A 171 -12.69 -2.61 -7.48
CA TYR A 171 -12.24 -1.26 -7.12
C TYR A 171 -12.76 -0.24 -8.12
N ASP A 172 -13.45 0.79 -7.62
CA ASP A 172 -13.91 1.94 -8.40
C ASP A 172 -13.05 3.17 -8.05
N PRO A 173 -12.22 3.67 -8.98
CA PRO A 173 -11.38 4.84 -8.74
C PRO A 173 -12.18 6.15 -8.62
N LYS A 174 -13.48 6.14 -8.96
CA LYS A 174 -14.38 7.30 -8.85
C LYS A 174 -15.13 7.32 -7.53
N ALA A 175 -15.18 6.20 -6.80
CA ALA A 175 -15.81 6.16 -5.49
C ALA A 175 -15.04 7.05 -4.50
N PRO A 176 -15.71 7.68 -3.54
CA PRO A 176 -15.04 8.47 -2.51
C PRO A 176 -14.13 7.58 -1.66
N GLY A 177 -13.03 8.14 -1.15
CA GLY A 177 -12.19 7.47 -0.16
C GLY A 177 -12.95 7.26 1.15
N TYR A 178 -12.60 6.19 1.87
CA TYR A 178 -13.16 5.93 3.20
C TYR A 178 -12.73 7.00 4.20
N THR A 179 -13.66 7.43 5.04
CA THR A 179 -13.39 8.31 6.19
C THR A 179 -12.66 7.54 7.30
N ALA A 180 -12.06 8.26 8.23
CA ALA A 180 -11.41 7.66 9.41
C ALA A 180 -12.37 6.77 10.22
N GLU A 181 -13.65 7.17 10.31
CA GLU A 181 -14.67 6.39 11.02
C GLU A 181 -15.02 5.10 10.28
N GLU A 182 -15.19 5.15 8.97
CA GLU A 182 -15.44 3.97 8.14
C GLU A 182 -14.27 2.99 8.19
N ILE A 183 -13.02 3.49 8.14
CA ILE A 183 -11.82 2.65 8.27
C ILE A 183 -11.77 1.97 9.65
N ARG A 184 -12.12 2.68 10.73
CA ARG A 184 -12.18 2.05 12.06
C ARG A 184 -13.21 0.93 12.12
N LYS A 185 -14.41 1.14 11.57
CA LYS A 185 -15.44 0.11 11.49
C LYS A 185 -14.99 -1.11 10.67
N GLU A 186 -14.34 -0.88 9.53
CA GLU A 186 -13.77 -1.96 8.71
C GLU A 186 -12.76 -2.80 9.51
N ARG A 187 -11.84 -2.17 10.25
CA ARG A 187 -10.86 -2.87 11.08
C ARG A 187 -11.51 -3.69 12.19
N GLU A 188 -12.57 -3.20 12.82
CA GLU A 188 -13.32 -3.95 13.83
C GLU A 188 -13.98 -5.20 13.23
N ILE A 189 -14.51 -5.10 12.02
CA ILE A 189 -15.16 -6.22 11.33
C ILE A 189 -14.11 -7.28 10.95
N TYR A 190 -13.05 -6.88 10.26
CA TYR A 190 -12.08 -7.83 9.71
C TYR A 190 -11.03 -8.29 10.72
N GLY A 191 -10.72 -7.49 11.75
CA GLY A 191 -9.84 -7.87 12.84
C GLY A 191 -10.43 -8.96 13.77
N ARG A 192 -11.76 -9.11 13.80
CA ARG A 192 -12.45 -10.18 14.56
C ARG A 192 -12.57 -11.52 13.79
N LEU A 193 -12.29 -11.52 12.50
CA LEU A 193 -12.45 -12.67 11.62
C LEU A 193 -11.13 -13.45 11.38
N ARG A 194 -10.10 -13.12 12.15
CA ARG A 194 -8.81 -13.83 12.18
C ARG A 194 -8.78 -14.96 13.19
#